data_c8436171e4f41ffe2252fb8f7c061073
#
_entry.id   c8436171e4f41ffe2252fb8f7c061073
#
_cell.length_a   1.000
_cell.length_b   1.000
_cell.length_c   1.000
_cell.angle_alpha   90.00
_cell.angle_beta   90.00
_cell.angle_gamma   90.00
#
_symmetry.space_group_name_H-M   'P 1'
#
loop_
_entity.id
_entity.type
_entity.pdbx_description
1 polymer ?
#
loop_
_entity_poly.entity_id
_entity_poly.type
_entity_poly.pdbx_seq_one_letter_code
_entity_poly.pdbx_strand_id
1 'polypeptide(L)'
;MEFTNATVHAKANVYFEGRVISHTVITTDGDHKTVGVILPGTYHFGTGKAERMEIVEGSCQVVLDGTDKTDSHSAGHAFDVPANSGFTITVKLDPCHYICSFLG
;
A
#
# COMPACT_ATOMS: atom_id res chain seq x y z
N MET A 1 -11.06 -10.26 -1.07
CA MET A 1 -10.41 -10.18 0.28
C MET A 1 -11.25 -9.28 1.18
N GLU A 2 -11.55 -9.74 2.36
CA GLU A 2 -12.32 -8.94 3.31
C GLU A 2 -11.85 -9.19 4.73
N PHE A 3 -12.17 -8.25 5.63
CA PHE A 3 -11.83 -8.35 7.04
C PHE A 3 -13.12 -8.41 7.85
N THR A 4 -13.31 -9.51 8.59
CA THR A 4 -14.51 -9.71 9.40
C THR A 4 -14.26 -9.21 10.82
N ASN A 5 -15.24 -8.48 11.39
CA ASN A 5 -15.18 -7.94 12.74
C ASN A 5 -13.99 -7.01 12.98
N ALA A 6 -13.55 -6.31 11.95
CA ALA A 6 -12.47 -5.36 12.07
C ALA A 6 -12.98 -3.98 12.49
N THR A 7 -12.10 -3.19 13.08
CA THR A 7 -12.34 -1.78 13.36
C THR A 7 -11.84 -0.97 12.19
N VAL A 8 -12.67 -0.10 11.64
CA VAL A 8 -12.30 0.78 10.52
C VAL A 8 -12.38 2.23 10.99
N HIS A 9 -11.29 3.00 10.76
CA HIS A 9 -11.32 4.42 11.03
C HIS A 9 -12.03 5.13 9.88
N ALA A 10 -13.10 5.85 10.21
CA ALA A 10 -13.91 6.53 9.20
C ALA A 10 -13.15 7.65 8.49
N LYS A 11 -12.22 8.31 9.21
CA LYS A 11 -11.41 9.36 8.61
C LYS A 11 -10.34 8.72 7.71
N ALA A 12 -10.36 9.08 6.44
CA ALA A 12 -9.38 8.58 5.49
C ALA A 12 -8.00 9.20 5.68
N ASN A 13 -6.97 8.46 5.29
CA ASN A 13 -5.63 8.97 5.11
C ASN A 13 -5.54 9.43 3.65
N VAL A 14 -5.31 10.72 3.45
CA VAL A 14 -5.33 11.32 2.11
C VAL A 14 -3.94 11.82 1.76
N TYR A 15 -3.40 11.32 0.66
CA TYR A 15 -2.06 11.67 0.17
C TYR A 15 -2.16 12.21 -1.26
N PHE A 16 -1.20 13.06 -1.64
CA PHE A 16 -1.07 13.57 -3.01
C PHE A 16 -2.38 14.18 -3.53
N GLU A 17 -3.00 15.01 -2.69
CA GLU A 17 -4.24 15.73 -3.05
C GLU A 17 -5.40 14.80 -3.43
N GLY A 18 -5.49 13.65 -2.78
CA GLY A 18 -6.58 12.70 -3.02
C GLY A 18 -6.28 11.63 -4.06
N ARG A 19 -5.06 11.60 -4.59
CA ARG A 19 -4.68 10.57 -5.58
C ARG A 19 -4.37 9.22 -4.94
N VAL A 20 -4.08 9.22 -3.65
CA VAL A 20 -3.91 8.00 -2.86
C VAL A 20 -4.75 8.18 -1.60
N ILE A 21 -5.68 7.26 -1.38
CA ILE A 21 -6.57 7.31 -0.22
C ILE A 21 -6.63 5.94 0.41
N SER A 22 -6.52 5.90 1.75
CA SER A 22 -6.66 4.65 2.49
C SER A 22 -7.42 4.87 3.77
N HIS A 23 -7.94 3.80 4.34
CA HIS A 23 -8.54 3.78 5.67
C HIS A 23 -7.77 2.80 6.55
N THR A 24 -7.56 3.20 7.79
CA THR A 24 -6.92 2.33 8.78
C THR A 24 -7.90 1.26 9.21
N VAL A 25 -7.44 0.02 9.22
CA VAL A 25 -8.19 -1.15 9.65
C VAL A 25 -7.40 -1.83 10.76
N ILE A 26 -8.07 -2.12 11.87
CA ILE A 26 -7.49 -2.87 12.96
C ILE A 26 -8.20 -4.21 13.01
N THR A 27 -7.46 -5.28 12.83
CA THR A 27 -8.02 -6.63 12.80
C THR A 27 -8.35 -7.11 14.21
N THR A 28 -9.07 -8.21 14.31
CA THR A 28 -9.42 -8.81 15.61
C THR A 28 -8.20 -9.20 16.42
N ASP A 29 -7.07 -9.49 15.75
CA ASP A 29 -5.80 -9.81 16.40
C ASP A 29 -5.04 -8.57 16.87
N GLY A 30 -5.55 -7.38 16.59
CA GLY A 30 -4.90 -6.13 16.95
C GLY A 30 -3.89 -5.63 15.92
N ASP A 31 -3.76 -6.28 14.77
CA ASP A 31 -2.86 -5.84 13.72
C ASP A 31 -3.40 -4.58 13.04
N HIS A 32 -2.50 -3.63 12.79
CA HIS A 32 -2.84 -2.40 12.09
C HIS A 32 -2.49 -2.56 10.61
N LYS A 33 -3.48 -2.28 9.75
CA LYS A 33 -3.33 -2.29 8.31
C LYS A 33 -3.98 -1.05 7.73
N THR A 34 -3.65 -0.73 6.49
CA THR A 34 -4.42 0.23 5.71
C THR A 34 -4.94 -0.46 4.46
N VAL A 35 -6.14 -0.11 4.06
CA VAL A 35 -6.74 -0.58 2.81
C VAL A 35 -7.02 0.65 1.96
N GLY A 36 -6.61 0.63 0.72
CA GLY A 36 -6.71 1.84 -0.05
C GLY A 36 -6.63 1.66 -1.56
N VAL A 37 -6.63 2.80 -2.22
CA VAL A 37 -6.58 2.89 -3.67
C VAL A 37 -5.54 3.92 -4.09
N ILE A 38 -4.80 3.58 -5.14
CA ILE A 38 -3.80 4.44 -5.77
C ILE A 38 -4.28 4.73 -7.18
N LEU A 39 -4.54 6.01 -7.47
CA LEU A 39 -4.94 6.43 -8.80
C LEU A 39 -3.72 6.47 -9.74
N PRO A 40 -3.93 6.43 -11.07
CA PRO A 40 -2.79 6.50 -12.00
C PRO A 40 -1.86 7.66 -11.71
N GLY A 41 -0.56 7.40 -11.75
CA GLY A 41 0.49 8.37 -11.45
C GLY A 41 1.70 7.67 -10.85
N THR A 42 2.68 8.47 -10.45
CA THR A 42 3.91 8.00 -9.81
C THR A 42 4.05 8.69 -8.46
N TYR A 43 4.28 7.90 -7.41
CA TYR A 43 4.29 8.41 -6.04
C TYR A 43 5.43 7.79 -5.25
N HIS A 44 6.03 8.59 -4.35
CA HIS A 44 7.04 8.09 -3.42
C HIS A 44 6.45 8.04 -2.01
N PHE A 45 6.66 6.91 -1.33
CA PHE A 45 6.28 6.73 0.06
C PHE A 45 7.51 6.32 0.89
N GLY A 46 7.68 6.97 2.03
CA GLY A 46 8.68 6.57 3.01
C GLY A 46 8.08 5.61 4.03
N THR A 47 8.94 4.79 4.64
CA THR A 47 8.53 3.88 5.70
C THR A 47 9.18 4.24 7.02
N GLY A 48 8.42 4.12 8.11
CA GLY A 48 8.96 4.07 9.46
C GLY A 48 9.18 2.61 9.83
N LYS A 49 8.10 1.87 10.08
CA LYS A 49 8.16 0.41 10.23
C LYS A 49 8.27 -0.25 8.86
N ALA A 50 8.79 -1.47 8.84
CA ALA A 50 8.74 -2.28 7.63
C ALA A 50 7.26 -2.53 7.26
N GLU A 51 7.00 -2.69 5.96
CA GLU A 51 5.65 -2.84 5.43
C GLU A 51 5.58 -3.99 4.45
N ARG A 52 4.42 -4.65 4.44
CA ARG A 52 4.07 -5.57 3.35
C ARG A 52 2.91 -4.97 2.58
N MET A 53 3.11 -4.79 1.29
CA MET A 53 2.09 -4.31 0.37
C MET A 53 1.52 -5.48 -0.41
N GLU A 54 0.22 -5.67 -0.31
CA GLU A 54 -0.49 -6.70 -1.08
C GLU A 54 -1.36 -6.01 -2.11
N ILE A 55 -1.25 -6.42 -3.37
CA ILE A 55 -2.06 -5.87 -4.45
C ILE A 55 -3.34 -6.71 -4.57
N VAL A 56 -4.48 -6.05 -4.40
CA VAL A 56 -5.79 -6.70 -4.40
C VAL A 56 -6.42 -6.65 -5.80
N GLU A 57 -6.26 -5.53 -6.49
CA GLU A 57 -6.82 -5.32 -7.83
C GLU A 57 -5.94 -4.33 -8.58
N GLY A 58 -5.80 -4.52 -9.89
CA GLY A 58 -4.98 -3.67 -10.73
C GLY A 58 -3.53 -4.12 -10.77
N SER A 59 -2.65 -3.22 -11.21
CA SER A 59 -1.22 -3.50 -11.32
C SER A 59 -0.40 -2.25 -11.05
N CYS A 60 0.87 -2.45 -10.71
CA CYS A 60 1.79 -1.36 -10.44
C CYS A 60 3.22 -1.77 -10.74
N GLN A 61 4.10 -0.76 -10.81
CA GLN A 61 5.54 -0.97 -10.88
C GLN A 61 6.16 -0.31 -9.68
N VAL A 62 7.13 -0.98 -9.06
CA VAL A 62 7.74 -0.55 -7.80
C VAL A 62 9.25 -0.54 -7.92
N VAL A 63 9.85 0.54 -7.43
CA VAL A 63 11.31 0.64 -7.25
C VAL A 63 11.55 0.92 -5.77
N LEU A 64 12.24 0.01 -5.09
CA LEU A 64 12.63 0.23 -3.71
C LEU A 64 13.76 1.24 -3.64
N ASP A 65 13.74 2.11 -2.63
CA ASP A 65 14.79 3.12 -2.44
C ASP A 65 16.16 2.45 -2.33
N GLY A 66 17.14 3.05 -2.97
CA GLY A 66 18.49 2.53 -2.98
C GLY A 66 18.73 1.42 -4.02
N THR A 67 17.75 1.11 -4.84
CA THR A 67 17.88 0.11 -5.90
C THR A 67 17.52 0.73 -7.25
N ASP A 68 17.98 0.07 -8.33
CA ASP A 68 17.64 0.47 -9.70
C ASP A 68 16.61 -0.48 -10.33
N LYS A 69 16.20 -1.50 -9.58
CA LYS A 69 15.36 -2.55 -10.13
C LYS A 69 13.88 -2.16 -10.06
N THR A 70 13.19 -2.27 -11.21
CA THR A 70 11.76 -2.10 -11.27
C THR A 70 11.09 -3.47 -11.25
N ASP A 71 10.22 -3.67 -10.27
CA ASP A 71 9.41 -4.88 -10.15
C ASP A 71 7.96 -4.57 -10.47
N SER A 72 7.32 -5.46 -11.22
CA SER A 72 5.89 -5.33 -11.54
C SER A 72 5.08 -6.26 -10.65
N HIS A 73 3.97 -5.75 -10.13
CA HIS A 73 3.07 -6.50 -9.27
C HIS A 73 1.63 -6.33 -9.75
N SER A 74 0.85 -7.38 -9.62
CA SER A 74 -0.57 -7.38 -9.96
C SER A 74 -1.36 -8.09 -8.88
N ALA A 75 -2.67 -8.17 -9.05
CA ALA A 75 -3.56 -8.81 -8.07
C ALA A 75 -3.03 -10.18 -7.63
N GLY A 76 -2.97 -10.39 -6.33
CA GLY A 76 -2.44 -11.60 -5.72
C GLY A 76 -0.95 -11.56 -5.41
N HIS A 77 -0.23 -10.52 -5.84
CA HIS A 77 1.19 -10.35 -5.54
C HIS A 77 1.37 -9.48 -4.30
N ALA A 78 2.52 -9.66 -3.64
CA ALA A 78 2.91 -8.83 -2.50
C ALA A 78 4.39 -8.49 -2.61
N PHE A 79 4.78 -7.37 -1.98
CA PHE A 79 6.18 -7.00 -1.83
C PHE A 79 6.41 -6.39 -0.46
N ASP A 80 7.63 -6.55 0.05
CA ASP A 80 8.04 -6.03 1.34
C ASP A 80 8.93 -4.81 1.17
N VAL A 81 8.75 -3.82 2.05
CA VAL A 81 9.58 -2.62 2.08
C VAL A 81 10.26 -2.57 3.45
N PRO A 82 11.59 -2.39 3.49
CA PRO A 82 12.31 -2.33 4.77
C PRO A 82 11.89 -1.14 5.63
N ALA A 83 12.13 -1.25 6.94
CA ALA A 83 11.94 -0.14 7.86
C ALA A 83 12.91 1.00 7.52
N ASN A 84 12.50 2.22 7.81
CA ASN A 84 13.32 3.44 7.61
C ASN A 84 13.87 3.55 6.19
N SER A 85 13.03 3.24 5.21
CA SER A 85 13.36 3.25 3.79
C SER A 85 12.21 3.88 3.00
N GLY A 86 11.89 3.34 1.83
CA GLY A 86 10.80 3.83 1.01
C GLY A 86 10.74 3.12 -0.33
N PHE A 87 9.79 3.55 -1.13
CA PHE A 87 9.59 3.02 -2.47
C PHE A 87 8.89 4.04 -3.35
N THR A 88 9.11 3.90 -4.65
CA THR A 88 8.37 4.65 -5.67
C THR A 88 7.44 3.68 -6.38
N ILE A 89 6.16 4.02 -6.43
CA ILE A 89 5.14 3.18 -7.07
C ILE A 89 4.52 3.94 -8.25
N THR A 90 4.41 3.26 -9.38
CA THR A 90 3.79 3.79 -10.59
C THR A 90 2.58 2.95 -10.95
N VAL A 91 1.44 3.63 -11.13
CA VAL A 91 0.17 3.04 -11.58
C VAL A 91 -0.17 3.70 -12.90
N LYS A 92 -0.42 2.92 -13.95
CA LYS A 92 -0.52 3.46 -15.31
C LYS A 92 -1.93 3.69 -15.82
N LEU A 93 -2.79 2.68 -15.79
CA LEU A 93 -4.09 2.74 -16.45
C LEU A 93 -5.26 2.77 -15.48
N ASP A 94 -5.44 1.71 -14.72
CA ASP A 94 -6.55 1.58 -13.79
C ASP A 94 -6.08 1.76 -12.36
N PRO A 95 -6.94 2.23 -11.45
CA PRO A 95 -6.57 2.35 -10.04
C PRO A 95 -6.06 1.01 -9.49
N CYS A 96 -5.06 1.09 -8.62
CA CYS A 96 -4.48 -0.07 -7.97
C CYS A 96 -4.98 -0.12 -6.53
N HIS A 97 -5.57 -1.24 -6.14
CA HIS A 97 -6.12 -1.44 -4.79
C HIS A 97 -5.14 -2.27 -3.98
N TYR A 98 -4.91 -1.88 -2.73
CA TYR A 98 -3.86 -2.50 -1.93
C TYR A 98 -4.25 -2.64 -0.46
N ILE A 99 -3.55 -3.57 0.20
CA ILE A 99 -3.54 -3.70 1.65
C ILE A 99 -2.10 -3.49 2.08
N CYS A 100 -1.87 -2.56 3.01
CA CYS A 100 -0.57 -2.34 3.61
C CYS A 100 -0.60 -2.90 5.03
N SER A 101 0.28 -3.82 5.34
CA SER A 101 0.44 -4.37 6.70
C SER A 101 1.73 -3.83 7.29
N PHE A 102 1.65 -3.28 8.49
CA PHE A 102 2.83 -2.79 9.21
C PHE A 102 3.46 -3.96 9.96
N LEU A 103 4.74 -4.21 9.72
CA LEU A 103 5.49 -5.33 10.27
C LEU A 103 6.35 -4.87 11.45
N GLY A 104 6.19 -5.48 12.58
CA GLY A 104 6.98 -5.15 13.77
C GLY A 104 6.25 -4.39 14.87
#